data_fdec977bc9599b8ed0711561a68ce484
#
_entry.id   fdec977bc9599b8ed0711561a68ce484
#
_cell.length_a   1.000
_cell.length_b   1.000
_cell.length_c   1.000
_cell.angle_alpha   90.00
_cell.angle_beta   90.00
_cell.angle_gamma   90.00
#
_symmetry.space_group_name_H-M   'P 1'
#
loop_
_entity.id
_entity.type
_entity.pdbx_description
1 polymer ?
#
loop_
_entity_poly.entity_id
_entity_poly.type
_entity_poly.pdbx_seq_one_letter_code
_entity_poly.pdbx_strand_id
1 'polypeptide(L)'
;MIQTFNELGALRGQIAQWKREGLRVALVPTMGNLHGGHHSLVTLARQYADKVVASIFVNPTQFGPNEDFSRYPRTPEDDVAGLEQVGCDAVWLPSVEAMYPLGVDRTTRMHAPGVSEVLEGASRPGHFDGVCTVVARLFLQVQPDVAVFGRKDYQQLAVIKQMVAELSFPIQIVGADIVRDEDGLAKSSRNQYLSAEQRPVATTIHRTLLGMREGYVAGQARDRIEAEATAALQAAGFQVDYAVLRTPELAEPTFDGGGRVALIAARLGTTRLIDNLEF
;
A
#
# COMPACT_ATOMS: atom_id res chain seq x y z
N MET A 1 -3.83 -4.27 26.52
CA MET A 1 -2.58 -4.97 26.16
C MET A 1 -2.82 -5.68 24.85
N ILE A 2 -1.98 -5.44 23.84
CA ILE A 2 -2.08 -6.05 22.51
C ILE A 2 -1.71 -7.54 22.60
N GLN A 3 -2.42 -8.38 21.85
CA GLN A 3 -2.12 -9.81 21.77
C GLN A 3 -1.23 -10.08 20.54
N THR A 4 -0.19 -10.88 20.69
CA THR A 4 0.70 -11.27 19.59
C THR A 4 0.55 -12.73 19.26
N PHE A 5 0.37 -13.06 17.97
CA PHE A 5 0.18 -14.41 17.47
C PHE A 5 1.25 -14.76 16.44
N ASN A 6 1.90 -15.92 16.64
CA ASN A 6 2.85 -16.51 15.69
C ASN A 6 2.31 -17.84 15.11
N GLU A 7 1.22 -18.37 15.70
CA GLU A 7 0.59 -19.61 15.29
C GLU A 7 -0.82 -19.36 14.76
N LEU A 8 -1.10 -19.82 13.54
CA LEU A 8 -2.37 -19.61 12.86
C LEU A 8 -3.57 -20.16 13.65
N GLY A 9 -3.40 -21.31 14.32
CA GLY A 9 -4.46 -21.90 15.11
C GLY A 9 -4.89 -21.02 16.29
N ALA A 10 -3.93 -20.41 16.99
CA ALA A 10 -4.17 -19.48 18.10
C ALA A 10 -4.87 -18.19 17.62
N LEU A 11 -4.39 -17.61 16.53
CA LEU A 11 -5.02 -16.43 15.90
C LEU A 11 -6.49 -16.72 15.54
N ARG A 12 -6.74 -17.82 14.82
CA ARG A 12 -8.11 -18.23 14.42
C ARG A 12 -9.02 -18.50 15.62
N GLY A 13 -8.48 -19.08 16.69
CA GLY A 13 -9.22 -19.31 17.93
C GLY A 13 -9.72 -17.99 18.54
N GLN A 14 -8.84 -16.99 18.60
CA GLN A 14 -9.18 -15.66 19.11
C GLN A 14 -10.21 -14.94 18.21
N ILE A 15 -10.01 -14.97 16.90
CA ILE A 15 -10.95 -14.35 15.95
C ILE A 15 -12.32 -15.01 16.02
N ALA A 16 -12.35 -16.36 16.09
CA ALA A 16 -13.61 -17.10 16.24
C ALA A 16 -14.32 -16.78 17.55
N GLN A 17 -13.58 -16.50 18.63
CA GLN A 17 -14.16 -16.02 19.87
C GLN A 17 -14.83 -14.66 19.67
N TRP A 18 -14.12 -13.66 19.14
CA TRP A 18 -14.67 -12.34 18.87
C TRP A 18 -15.94 -12.39 17.99
N LYS A 19 -15.91 -13.20 16.94
CA LYS A 19 -17.08 -13.37 16.07
C LYS A 19 -18.27 -14.02 16.77
N ARG A 20 -18.05 -14.98 17.68
CA ARG A 20 -19.13 -15.55 18.52
C ARG A 20 -19.72 -14.51 19.49
N GLU A 21 -18.93 -13.54 19.92
CA GLU A 21 -19.36 -12.41 20.73
C GLU A 21 -20.08 -11.31 19.90
N GLY A 22 -20.24 -11.51 18.59
CA GLY A 22 -20.88 -10.56 17.68
C GLY A 22 -20.00 -9.40 17.26
N LEU A 23 -18.69 -9.46 17.54
CA LEU A 23 -17.75 -8.37 17.24
C LEU A 23 -17.25 -8.45 15.80
N ARG A 24 -17.17 -7.29 15.14
CA ARG A 24 -16.57 -7.14 13.83
C ARG A 24 -15.05 -7.03 13.93
N VAL A 25 -14.36 -7.65 12.99
CA VAL A 25 -12.89 -7.67 12.93
C VAL A 25 -12.39 -6.92 11.70
N ALA A 26 -11.49 -5.97 11.89
CA ALA A 26 -10.74 -5.34 10.82
C ALA A 26 -9.33 -5.92 10.71
N LEU A 27 -8.78 -5.93 9.48
CA LEU A 27 -7.40 -6.27 9.20
C LEU A 27 -6.65 -5.07 8.60
N VAL A 28 -5.45 -4.83 9.10
CA VAL A 28 -4.48 -3.87 8.54
C VAL A 28 -3.22 -4.65 8.13
N PRO A 29 -3.08 -5.03 6.85
CA PRO A 29 -1.87 -5.70 6.37
C PRO A 29 -0.68 -4.75 6.29
N THR A 30 0.47 -5.15 6.85
CA THR A 30 1.72 -4.38 6.79
C THR A 30 2.93 -5.30 6.57
N MET A 31 4.05 -4.70 6.22
CA MET A 31 5.34 -5.39 6.15
C MET A 31 6.27 -5.06 7.33
N GLY A 32 5.81 -4.35 8.35
CA GLY A 32 6.63 -3.86 9.46
C GLY A 32 7.37 -2.56 9.14
N ASN A 33 8.28 -2.16 10.03
CA ASN A 33 8.94 -0.85 10.04
C ASN A 33 7.89 0.27 10.00
N LEU A 34 7.00 0.22 10.97
CA LEU A 34 5.78 1.03 10.99
C LEU A 34 6.08 2.50 11.29
N HIS A 35 5.27 3.36 10.76
CA HIS A 35 5.34 4.82 10.95
C HIS A 35 3.92 5.39 11.05
N GLY A 36 3.79 6.69 11.31
CA GLY A 36 2.51 7.36 11.49
C GLY A 36 1.47 7.10 10.38
N GLY A 37 1.91 6.86 9.14
CA GLY A 37 1.04 6.44 8.05
C GLY A 37 0.41 5.05 8.27
N HIS A 38 1.14 4.08 8.83
CA HIS A 38 0.57 2.78 9.20
C HIS A 38 -0.33 2.88 10.43
N HIS A 39 0.07 3.67 11.42
CA HIS A 39 -0.73 3.90 12.63
C HIS A 39 -2.09 4.52 12.30
N SER A 40 -2.16 5.43 11.32
CA SER A 40 -3.44 6.03 10.88
C SER A 40 -4.39 4.98 10.26
N LEU A 41 -3.88 3.90 9.64
CA LEU A 41 -4.71 2.80 9.14
C LEU A 41 -5.43 2.09 10.29
N VAL A 42 -4.73 1.83 11.40
CA VAL A 42 -5.31 1.21 12.61
C VAL A 42 -6.37 2.12 13.21
N THR A 43 -6.06 3.42 13.35
CA THR A 43 -7.00 4.42 13.85
C THR A 43 -8.27 4.49 12.99
N LEU A 44 -8.12 4.43 11.67
CA LEU A 44 -9.26 4.38 10.75
C LEU A 44 -10.03 3.06 10.87
N ALA A 45 -9.34 1.92 10.97
CA ALA A 45 -9.95 0.60 11.10
C ALA A 45 -10.89 0.50 12.31
N ARG A 46 -10.56 1.16 13.42
CA ARG A 46 -11.39 1.23 14.62
C ARG A 46 -12.73 1.95 14.42
N GLN A 47 -12.89 2.71 13.35
CA GLN A 47 -14.17 3.33 13.00
C GLN A 47 -15.13 2.36 12.28
N TYR A 48 -14.61 1.22 11.79
CA TYR A 48 -15.34 0.24 10.99
C TYR A 48 -15.53 -1.10 11.69
N ALA A 49 -14.77 -1.38 12.75
CA ALA A 49 -14.79 -2.67 13.45
C ALA A 49 -14.48 -2.52 14.94
N ASP A 50 -14.95 -3.49 15.73
CA ASP A 50 -14.77 -3.54 17.19
C ASP A 50 -13.36 -4.02 17.58
N LYS A 51 -12.75 -4.84 16.72
CA LYS A 51 -11.42 -5.43 16.88
C LYS A 51 -10.55 -5.18 15.67
N VAL A 52 -9.30 -4.78 15.90
CA VAL A 52 -8.32 -4.54 14.83
C VAL A 52 -7.16 -5.52 14.98
N VAL A 53 -6.89 -6.26 13.91
CA VAL A 53 -5.72 -7.12 13.74
C VAL A 53 -4.78 -6.44 12.75
N ALA A 54 -3.54 -6.20 13.13
CA ALA A 54 -2.49 -5.86 12.17
C ALA A 54 -1.70 -7.12 11.81
N SER A 55 -1.30 -7.29 10.55
CA SER A 55 -0.29 -8.28 10.21
C SER A 55 1.05 -7.60 9.93
N ILE A 56 2.15 -8.24 10.35
CA ILE A 56 3.51 -7.82 10.02
C ILE A 56 4.20 -8.98 9.33
N PHE A 57 4.35 -8.87 8.00
CA PHE A 57 4.97 -9.91 7.20
C PHE A 57 5.69 -9.33 5.99
N VAL A 58 7.02 -9.43 5.96
CA VAL A 58 7.82 -9.07 4.78
C VAL A 58 7.68 -10.19 3.76
N ASN A 59 6.81 -9.98 2.77
CA ASN A 59 6.41 -11.00 1.81
C ASN A 59 7.49 -11.21 0.72
N PRO A 60 8.16 -12.36 0.65
CA PRO A 60 9.23 -12.58 -0.34
C PRO A 60 8.73 -12.57 -1.79
N THR A 61 7.46 -12.93 -2.03
CA THR A 61 6.95 -13.13 -3.40
C THR A 61 6.63 -11.85 -4.16
N GLN A 62 6.63 -10.69 -3.47
CA GLN A 62 6.36 -9.38 -4.08
C GLN A 62 7.61 -8.55 -4.37
N PHE A 63 8.80 -9.09 -4.06
CA PHE A 63 10.07 -8.42 -4.34
C PHE A 63 10.73 -9.03 -5.58
N GLY A 64 11.16 -8.16 -6.47
CA GLY A 64 12.01 -8.54 -7.60
C GLY A 64 13.44 -8.86 -7.17
N PRO A 65 14.24 -9.49 -8.05
CA PRO A 65 15.61 -9.93 -7.75
C PRO A 65 16.55 -8.81 -7.28
N ASN A 66 16.29 -7.58 -7.72
CA ASN A 66 17.12 -6.40 -7.46
C ASN A 66 16.47 -5.43 -6.44
N GLU A 67 15.42 -5.86 -5.75
CA GLU A 67 14.73 -5.04 -4.76
C GLU A 67 15.28 -5.25 -3.34
N ASP A 68 14.79 -4.47 -2.41
CA ASP A 68 15.33 -4.31 -1.05
C ASP A 68 14.91 -5.39 -0.04
N PHE A 69 14.45 -6.57 -0.49
CA PHE A 69 13.94 -7.64 0.39
C PHE A 69 14.89 -8.01 1.54
N SER A 70 16.17 -8.24 1.22
CA SER A 70 17.17 -8.61 2.23
C SER A 70 17.52 -7.48 3.21
N ARG A 71 17.36 -6.22 2.76
CA ARG A 71 17.66 -5.01 3.53
C ARG A 71 16.40 -4.36 4.10
N TYR A 72 15.19 -4.92 3.81
CA TYR A 72 13.95 -4.36 4.33
C TYR A 72 13.95 -4.40 5.86
N PRO A 73 13.76 -3.25 6.53
CA PRO A 73 13.88 -3.15 7.97
C PRO A 73 12.87 -4.05 8.69
N ARG A 74 13.30 -4.68 9.77
CA ARG A 74 12.49 -5.54 10.63
C ARG A 74 12.65 -5.07 12.06
N THR A 75 11.58 -4.49 12.59
CA THR A 75 11.53 -3.84 13.93
C THR A 75 10.33 -4.35 14.72
N PRO A 76 10.16 -5.68 14.92
CA PRO A 76 8.92 -6.24 15.44
C PRO A 76 8.55 -5.72 16.83
N GLU A 77 9.49 -5.48 17.73
CA GLU A 77 9.23 -4.95 19.07
C GLU A 77 8.69 -3.52 19.01
N ASP A 78 9.33 -2.64 18.24
CA ASP A 78 8.91 -1.25 18.06
C ASP A 78 7.57 -1.18 17.34
N ASP A 79 7.36 -2.05 16.33
CA ASP A 79 6.13 -2.14 15.57
C ASP A 79 4.95 -2.53 16.47
N VAL A 80 5.11 -3.55 17.31
CA VAL A 80 4.08 -3.99 18.26
C VAL A 80 3.78 -2.90 19.28
N ALA A 81 4.81 -2.25 19.83
CA ALA A 81 4.63 -1.16 20.78
C ALA A 81 3.87 0.03 20.16
N GLY A 82 4.21 0.40 18.91
CA GLY A 82 3.51 1.46 18.18
C GLY A 82 2.05 1.10 17.87
N LEU A 83 1.78 -0.16 17.51
CA LEU A 83 0.42 -0.66 17.27
C LEU A 83 -0.42 -0.65 18.55
N GLU A 84 0.15 -1.00 19.70
CA GLU A 84 -0.55 -0.93 20.98
C GLU A 84 -0.96 0.50 21.32
N GLN A 85 -0.09 1.47 21.09
CA GLN A 85 -0.37 2.89 21.37
C GLN A 85 -1.57 3.43 20.59
N VAL A 86 -1.80 2.92 19.37
CA VAL A 86 -2.94 3.34 18.53
C VAL A 86 -4.15 2.42 18.68
N GLY A 87 -4.12 1.52 19.66
CA GLY A 87 -5.26 0.68 20.04
C GLY A 87 -5.52 -0.50 19.12
N CYS A 88 -4.48 -1.08 18.51
CA CYS A 88 -4.57 -2.36 17.84
C CYS A 88 -4.82 -3.48 18.88
N ASP A 89 -5.74 -4.40 18.60
CA ASP A 89 -6.11 -5.47 19.55
C ASP A 89 -5.20 -6.68 19.42
N ALA A 90 -4.75 -6.99 18.19
CA ALA A 90 -3.88 -8.14 17.95
C ALA A 90 -2.88 -7.89 16.80
N VAL A 91 -1.73 -8.56 16.89
CA VAL A 91 -0.72 -8.61 15.81
C VAL A 91 -0.54 -10.04 15.35
N TRP A 92 -0.65 -10.26 14.04
CA TRP A 92 -0.30 -11.50 13.37
C TRP A 92 1.11 -11.40 12.80
N LEU A 93 2.02 -12.24 13.29
CA LEU A 93 3.42 -12.34 12.87
C LEU A 93 3.68 -13.72 12.24
N PRO A 94 3.18 -13.97 11.01
CA PRO A 94 3.38 -15.27 10.38
C PRO A 94 4.82 -15.51 9.98
N SER A 95 5.27 -16.78 10.10
CA SER A 95 6.49 -17.21 9.42
C SER A 95 6.26 -17.38 7.91
N VAL A 96 7.36 -17.52 7.14
CA VAL A 96 7.26 -17.82 5.70
C VAL A 96 6.55 -19.17 5.50
N GLU A 97 6.82 -20.16 6.33
CA GLU A 97 6.21 -21.49 6.29
C GLU A 97 4.70 -21.43 6.60
N ALA A 98 4.28 -20.59 7.54
CA ALA A 98 2.86 -20.37 7.84
C ALA A 98 2.11 -19.72 6.67
N MET A 99 2.78 -18.84 5.94
CA MET A 99 2.23 -18.20 4.75
C MET A 99 2.35 -19.08 3.50
N TYR A 100 3.40 -19.86 3.34
CA TYR A 100 3.74 -20.64 2.15
C TYR A 100 4.13 -22.07 2.52
N PRO A 101 3.18 -22.91 2.98
CA PRO A 101 3.48 -24.25 3.53
C PRO A 101 4.07 -25.24 2.53
N LEU A 102 3.94 -24.98 1.23
CA LEU A 102 4.57 -25.77 0.17
C LEU A 102 5.82 -25.09 -0.42
N GLY A 103 6.30 -24.01 0.23
CA GLY A 103 7.37 -23.15 -0.27
C GLY A 103 6.88 -22.07 -1.24
N VAL A 104 7.64 -20.99 -1.34
CA VAL A 104 7.30 -19.80 -2.15
C VAL A 104 7.22 -20.09 -3.64
N ASP A 105 8.03 -21.04 -4.14
CA ASP A 105 8.09 -21.38 -5.57
C ASP A 105 6.95 -22.31 -6.02
N ARG A 106 6.32 -23.00 -5.07
CA ARG A 106 5.26 -23.98 -5.35
C ARG A 106 3.89 -23.52 -4.85
N THR A 107 3.79 -22.27 -4.44
CA THR A 107 2.53 -21.73 -3.92
C THR A 107 1.53 -21.45 -5.03
N THR A 108 0.23 -21.61 -4.73
CA THR A 108 -0.85 -21.08 -5.57
C THR A 108 -0.68 -19.57 -5.65
N ARG A 109 -0.66 -19.03 -6.86
CA ARG A 109 -0.54 -17.60 -7.13
C ARG A 109 -1.86 -17.04 -7.63
N MET A 110 -2.13 -15.79 -7.26
CA MET A 110 -3.26 -15.03 -7.77
C MET A 110 -2.75 -13.93 -8.71
N HIS A 111 -3.48 -13.71 -9.79
CA HIS A 111 -3.20 -12.68 -10.79
C HIS A 111 -4.49 -11.88 -11.03
N ALA A 112 -4.39 -10.56 -11.08
CA ALA A 112 -5.48 -9.65 -11.39
C ALA A 112 -5.17 -8.94 -12.72
N PRO A 113 -5.58 -9.50 -13.88
CA PRO A 113 -5.16 -9.01 -15.20
C PRO A 113 -5.61 -7.56 -15.44
N GLY A 114 -4.91 -6.87 -16.31
CA GLY A 114 -5.15 -5.47 -16.65
C GLY A 114 -4.61 -4.51 -15.60
N VAL A 115 -5.28 -4.37 -14.46
CA VAL A 115 -4.89 -3.40 -13.41
C VAL A 115 -3.50 -3.69 -12.82
N SER A 116 -3.05 -4.95 -12.83
CA SER A 116 -1.73 -5.34 -12.32
C SER A 116 -0.58 -5.25 -13.35
N GLU A 117 -0.88 -4.91 -14.60
CA GLU A 117 0.07 -4.99 -15.72
C GLU A 117 0.59 -3.62 -16.18
N VAL A 118 -0.04 -2.55 -15.72
CA VAL A 118 0.32 -1.16 -16.05
C VAL A 118 1.15 -0.52 -14.92
N LEU A 119 1.73 0.65 -15.15
CA LEU A 119 2.40 1.49 -14.14
C LEU A 119 3.41 0.70 -13.27
N GLU A 120 3.13 0.54 -11.97
CA GLU A 120 3.97 -0.24 -11.05
C GLU A 120 4.15 -1.69 -11.54
N GLY A 121 3.09 -2.31 -12.07
CA GLY A 121 3.14 -3.68 -12.55
C GLY A 121 4.02 -3.83 -13.79
N ALA A 122 4.01 -2.85 -14.70
CA ALA A 122 4.92 -2.81 -15.85
C ALA A 122 6.39 -2.63 -15.41
N SER A 123 6.62 -1.78 -14.39
CA SER A 123 7.96 -1.51 -13.84
C SER A 123 8.48 -2.65 -12.95
N ARG A 124 7.60 -3.45 -12.37
CA ARG A 124 7.88 -4.51 -11.38
C ARG A 124 7.14 -5.80 -11.73
N PRO A 125 7.54 -6.54 -12.77
CA PRO A 125 6.85 -7.77 -13.19
C PRO A 125 6.69 -8.77 -12.04
N GLY A 126 5.47 -9.31 -11.84
CA GLY A 126 5.14 -10.26 -10.78
C GLY A 126 4.90 -9.66 -9.38
N HIS A 127 5.15 -8.37 -9.20
CA HIS A 127 4.93 -7.70 -7.91
C HIS A 127 3.48 -7.86 -7.40
N PHE A 128 2.51 -7.53 -8.25
CA PHE A 128 1.10 -7.62 -7.84
C PHE A 128 0.58 -9.04 -7.73
N ASP A 129 1.16 -10.01 -8.42
CA ASP A 129 0.86 -11.43 -8.19
C ASP A 129 1.27 -11.83 -6.76
N GLY A 130 2.44 -11.35 -6.31
CA GLY A 130 2.88 -11.52 -4.93
C GLY A 130 1.93 -10.84 -3.93
N VAL A 131 1.49 -9.60 -4.23
CA VAL A 131 0.55 -8.84 -3.39
C VAL A 131 -0.81 -9.53 -3.32
N CYS A 132 -1.42 -9.88 -4.46
CA CYS A 132 -2.70 -10.60 -4.49
C CYS A 132 -2.62 -11.90 -3.68
N THR A 133 -1.56 -12.68 -3.90
CA THR A 133 -1.37 -13.96 -3.25
C THR A 133 -1.27 -13.82 -1.73
N VAL A 134 -0.44 -12.89 -1.23
CA VAL A 134 -0.27 -12.71 0.22
C VAL A 134 -1.53 -12.13 0.87
N VAL A 135 -2.17 -11.16 0.23
CA VAL A 135 -3.38 -10.52 0.78
C VAL A 135 -4.54 -11.51 0.84
N ALA A 136 -4.75 -12.31 -0.22
CA ALA A 136 -5.76 -13.35 -0.21
C ALA A 136 -5.53 -14.38 0.91
N ARG A 137 -4.27 -14.79 1.15
CA ARG A 137 -3.93 -15.68 2.27
C ARG A 137 -4.22 -15.04 3.61
N LEU A 138 -3.86 -13.76 3.80
CA LEU A 138 -4.19 -13.02 5.02
C LEU A 138 -5.70 -12.93 5.22
N PHE A 139 -6.47 -12.70 4.17
CA PHE A 139 -7.94 -12.70 4.24
C PHE A 139 -8.50 -14.06 4.66
N LEU A 140 -7.98 -15.15 4.09
CA LEU A 140 -8.39 -16.51 4.45
C LEU A 140 -7.92 -16.94 5.85
N GLN A 141 -6.80 -16.40 6.34
CA GLN A 141 -6.28 -16.68 7.67
C GLN A 141 -7.04 -15.92 8.76
N VAL A 142 -7.22 -14.60 8.56
CA VAL A 142 -7.84 -13.68 9.54
C VAL A 142 -9.37 -13.66 9.40
N GLN A 143 -9.90 -13.86 8.19
CA GLN A 143 -11.34 -13.77 7.90
C GLN A 143 -11.96 -12.44 8.41
N PRO A 144 -11.40 -11.28 8.05
CA PRO A 144 -11.87 -10.00 8.55
C PRO A 144 -13.20 -9.62 7.90
N ASP A 145 -13.98 -8.75 8.56
CA ASP A 145 -15.16 -8.11 7.99
C ASP A 145 -14.80 -6.85 7.19
N VAL A 146 -13.65 -6.24 7.55
CA VAL A 146 -13.12 -5.02 6.92
C VAL A 146 -11.61 -5.17 6.76
N ALA A 147 -11.04 -4.66 5.66
CA ALA A 147 -9.60 -4.52 5.52
C ALA A 147 -9.23 -3.10 5.08
N VAL A 148 -8.24 -2.50 5.73
CA VAL A 148 -7.83 -1.10 5.52
C VAL A 148 -6.47 -1.06 4.85
N PHE A 149 -6.38 -0.29 3.76
CA PHE A 149 -5.16 -0.08 2.98
C PHE A 149 -4.93 1.41 2.74
N GLY A 150 -3.67 1.82 2.65
CA GLY A 150 -3.34 3.20 2.32
C GLY A 150 -3.54 3.53 0.84
N ARG A 151 -4.16 4.67 0.53
CA ARG A 151 -4.29 5.19 -0.85
C ARG A 151 -2.95 5.58 -1.46
N LYS A 152 -1.89 5.71 -0.66
CA LYS A 152 -0.54 5.98 -1.17
C LYS A 152 -0.11 4.92 -2.17
N ASP A 153 -0.37 3.66 -1.89
CA ASP A 153 -0.12 2.54 -2.79
C ASP A 153 -1.37 2.31 -3.65
N TYR A 154 -1.73 3.33 -4.45
CA TYR A 154 -3.01 3.45 -5.15
C TYR A 154 -3.34 2.25 -6.03
N GLN A 155 -2.38 1.83 -6.85
CA GLN A 155 -2.58 0.66 -7.73
C GLN A 155 -2.72 -0.63 -6.92
N GLN A 156 -2.01 -0.78 -5.82
CA GLN A 156 -2.21 -1.91 -4.90
C GLN A 156 -3.65 -1.95 -4.39
N LEU A 157 -4.20 -0.81 -3.97
CA LEU A 157 -5.59 -0.73 -3.53
C LEU A 157 -6.58 -1.10 -4.65
N ALA A 158 -6.33 -0.65 -5.88
CA ALA A 158 -7.15 -1.01 -7.04
C ALA A 158 -7.11 -2.52 -7.33
N VAL A 159 -5.92 -3.11 -7.35
CA VAL A 159 -5.71 -4.56 -7.54
C VAL A 159 -6.43 -5.38 -6.45
N ILE A 160 -6.33 -4.97 -5.19
CA ILE A 160 -7.01 -5.66 -4.08
C ILE A 160 -8.53 -5.54 -4.19
N LYS A 161 -9.05 -4.36 -4.56
CA LYS A 161 -10.50 -4.18 -4.79
C LYS A 161 -11.01 -5.08 -5.91
N GLN A 162 -10.29 -5.18 -7.03
CA GLN A 162 -10.63 -6.08 -8.13
C GLN A 162 -10.65 -7.54 -7.65
N MET A 163 -9.59 -7.99 -6.99
CA MET A 163 -9.51 -9.34 -6.44
C MET A 163 -10.68 -9.68 -5.49
N VAL A 164 -11.03 -8.75 -4.60
CA VAL A 164 -12.14 -8.93 -3.66
C VAL A 164 -13.48 -9.05 -4.38
N ALA A 165 -13.72 -8.20 -5.39
CA ALA A 165 -14.94 -8.23 -6.17
C ALA A 165 -15.09 -9.52 -7.00
N GLU A 166 -14.03 -9.89 -7.74
CA GLU A 166 -14.06 -11.06 -8.62
C GLU A 166 -14.14 -12.38 -7.85
N LEU A 167 -13.44 -12.49 -6.73
CA LEU A 167 -13.43 -13.71 -5.90
C LEU A 167 -14.55 -13.71 -4.85
N SER A 168 -15.41 -12.68 -4.84
CA SER A 168 -16.55 -12.56 -3.91
C SER A 168 -16.14 -12.68 -2.45
N PHE A 169 -15.00 -12.12 -2.06
CA PHE A 169 -14.63 -12.07 -0.66
C PHE A 169 -15.65 -11.21 0.12
N PRO A 170 -16.23 -11.70 1.21
CA PRO A 170 -17.21 -10.94 2.00
C PRO A 170 -16.50 -9.90 2.91
N ILE A 171 -15.64 -9.06 2.32
CA ILE A 171 -14.76 -8.13 3.03
C ILE A 171 -14.96 -6.73 2.46
N GLN A 172 -15.25 -5.77 3.32
CA GLN A 172 -15.27 -4.36 2.94
C GLN A 172 -13.83 -3.82 2.83
N ILE A 173 -13.44 -3.31 1.67
CA ILE A 173 -12.13 -2.67 1.48
C ILE A 173 -12.25 -1.16 1.70
N VAL A 174 -11.47 -0.63 2.63
CA VAL A 174 -11.41 0.79 2.98
C VAL A 174 -10.04 1.36 2.59
N GLY A 175 -10.04 2.46 1.82
CA GLY A 175 -8.83 3.21 1.49
C GLY A 175 -8.63 4.37 2.45
N ALA A 176 -7.50 4.40 3.17
CA ALA A 176 -7.11 5.48 4.04
C ALA A 176 -6.35 6.58 3.28
N ASP A 177 -6.58 7.82 3.65
CA ASP A 177 -5.91 8.97 3.03
C ASP A 177 -4.40 8.96 3.26
N ILE A 178 -3.67 9.63 2.36
CA ILE A 178 -2.21 9.70 2.44
C ILE A 178 -1.79 10.62 3.58
N VAL A 179 -1.08 10.05 4.56
CA VAL A 179 -0.46 10.84 5.62
C VAL A 179 0.85 11.43 5.11
N ARG A 180 1.00 12.74 5.29
CA ARG A 180 2.15 13.50 4.85
C ARG A 180 2.89 14.14 6.01
N ASP A 181 4.17 14.43 5.81
CA ASP A 181 4.91 15.35 6.66
C ASP A 181 4.45 16.80 6.40
N GLU A 182 4.81 17.74 7.27
CA GLU A 182 4.39 19.16 7.18
C GLU A 182 4.78 19.82 5.84
N ASP A 183 5.84 19.35 5.22
CA ASP A 183 6.33 19.83 3.92
C ASP A 183 5.67 19.14 2.71
N GLY A 184 4.70 18.25 2.95
CA GLY A 184 3.91 17.57 1.94
C GLY A 184 4.45 16.21 1.51
N LEU A 185 5.65 15.79 1.93
CA LEU A 185 6.18 14.46 1.57
C LEU A 185 5.31 13.36 2.15
N ALA A 186 4.84 12.44 1.30
CA ALA A 186 4.10 11.27 1.75
C ALA A 186 4.96 10.39 2.67
N LYS A 187 4.42 9.98 3.83
CA LYS A 187 5.13 9.09 4.76
C LYS A 187 5.38 7.72 4.12
N SER A 188 6.63 7.26 4.22
CA SER A 188 7.07 5.97 3.68
C SER A 188 8.25 5.45 4.49
N SER A 189 8.28 4.13 4.72
CA SER A 189 9.46 3.45 5.31
C SER A 189 10.74 3.69 4.50
N ARG A 190 10.62 3.95 3.20
CA ARG A 190 11.76 4.25 2.32
C ARG A 190 12.31 5.66 2.46
N ASN A 191 11.60 6.59 3.11
CA ASN A 191 12.10 7.95 3.35
C ASN A 191 13.37 7.96 4.20
N GLN A 192 13.60 6.94 5.04
CA GLN A 192 14.83 6.78 5.83
C GLN A 192 16.09 6.56 4.98
N TYR A 193 15.95 6.17 3.71
CA TYR A 193 17.09 6.01 2.79
C TYR A 193 17.51 7.30 2.09
N LEU A 194 16.73 8.37 2.24
CA LEU A 194 17.08 9.68 1.69
C LEU A 194 18.20 10.33 2.51
N SER A 195 19.21 10.89 1.82
CA SER A 195 20.20 11.73 2.50
C SER A 195 19.58 13.04 2.98
N ALA A 196 20.31 13.78 3.83
CA ALA A 196 19.86 15.09 4.31
C ALA A 196 19.61 16.09 3.16
N GLU A 197 20.40 16.00 2.08
CA GLU A 197 20.25 16.82 0.87
C GLU A 197 19.05 16.34 0.02
N GLN A 198 18.82 15.04 -0.05
CA GLN A 198 17.72 14.47 -0.84
C GLN A 198 16.35 14.67 -0.20
N ARG A 199 16.28 14.66 1.15
CA ARG A 199 15.00 14.76 1.86
C ARG A 199 14.16 15.99 1.49
N PRO A 200 14.69 17.22 1.43
CA PRO A 200 13.92 18.39 0.96
C PRO A 200 13.58 18.32 -0.54
N VAL A 201 14.46 17.74 -1.37
CA VAL A 201 14.20 17.58 -2.81
C VAL A 201 13.02 16.62 -3.05
N ALA A 202 12.85 15.60 -2.21
CA ALA A 202 11.79 14.60 -2.34
C ALA A 202 10.37 15.22 -2.31
N THR A 203 10.19 16.38 -1.68
CA THR A 203 8.90 17.11 -1.65
C THR A 203 8.45 17.59 -3.02
N THR A 204 9.36 17.64 -4.01
CA THR A 204 9.02 18.00 -5.39
C THR A 204 7.95 17.09 -5.98
N ILE A 205 7.90 15.80 -5.58
CA ILE A 205 6.84 14.87 -6.04
C ILE A 205 5.46 15.43 -5.70
N HIS A 206 5.22 15.83 -4.46
CA HIS A 206 3.91 16.36 -4.05
C HIS A 206 3.59 17.69 -4.75
N ARG A 207 4.58 18.60 -4.87
CA ARG A 207 4.39 19.86 -5.62
C ARG A 207 4.06 19.62 -7.08
N THR A 208 4.69 18.63 -7.70
CA THR A 208 4.40 18.24 -9.09
C THR A 208 2.98 17.70 -9.24
N LEU A 209 2.50 16.86 -8.30
CA LEU A 209 1.11 16.38 -8.28
C LEU A 209 0.10 17.54 -8.20
N LEU A 210 0.37 18.54 -7.37
CA LEU A 210 -0.47 19.74 -7.27
C LEU A 210 -0.48 20.51 -8.60
N GLY A 211 0.68 20.69 -9.25
CA GLY A 211 0.76 21.30 -10.56
C GLY A 211 0.01 20.53 -11.66
N MET A 212 0.06 19.18 -11.62
CA MET A 212 -0.73 18.34 -12.54
C MET A 212 -2.23 18.56 -12.37
N ARG A 213 -2.73 18.65 -11.14
CA ARG A 213 -4.13 18.97 -10.84
C ARG A 213 -4.48 20.38 -11.36
N GLU A 214 -3.66 21.37 -11.08
CA GLU A 214 -3.87 22.76 -11.52
C GLU A 214 -3.92 22.86 -13.04
N GLY A 215 -3.01 22.21 -13.75
CA GLY A 215 -3.00 22.12 -15.20
C GLY A 215 -4.28 21.50 -15.75
N TYR A 216 -4.75 20.40 -15.13
CA TYR A 216 -5.99 19.75 -15.52
C TYR A 216 -7.21 20.67 -15.32
N VAL A 217 -7.32 21.31 -14.15
CA VAL A 217 -8.41 22.27 -13.86
C VAL A 217 -8.38 23.47 -14.80
N ALA A 218 -7.19 23.90 -15.22
CA ALA A 218 -7.03 24.95 -16.22
C ALA A 218 -7.32 24.52 -17.66
N GLY A 219 -7.69 23.26 -17.89
CA GLY A 219 -8.04 22.73 -19.22
C GLY A 219 -6.83 22.45 -20.12
N GLN A 220 -5.63 22.29 -19.55
CA GLN A 220 -4.45 21.92 -20.35
C GLN A 220 -4.59 20.50 -20.90
N ALA A 221 -4.00 20.24 -22.06
CA ALA A 221 -3.95 18.92 -22.65
C ALA A 221 -3.15 17.96 -21.74
N ARG A 222 -3.63 16.72 -21.58
CA ARG A 222 -3.02 15.68 -20.75
C ARG A 222 -1.53 15.50 -21.03
N ASP A 223 -1.20 15.33 -22.31
CA ASP A 223 0.19 15.06 -22.73
C ASP A 223 1.13 16.19 -22.33
N ARG A 224 0.65 17.43 -22.33
CA ARG A 224 1.38 18.60 -21.87
C ARG A 224 1.59 18.55 -20.36
N ILE A 225 0.55 18.25 -19.58
CA ILE A 225 0.62 18.12 -18.11
C ILE A 225 1.65 17.05 -17.73
N GLU A 226 1.58 15.87 -18.35
CA GLU A 226 2.46 14.74 -18.08
C GLU A 226 3.91 15.04 -18.48
N ALA A 227 4.13 15.75 -19.60
CA ALA A 227 5.45 16.18 -20.04
C ALA A 227 6.06 17.26 -19.10
N GLU A 228 5.28 18.26 -18.70
CA GLU A 228 5.72 19.32 -17.76
C GLU A 228 6.05 18.71 -16.38
N ALA A 229 5.23 17.76 -15.89
CA ALA A 229 5.48 17.03 -14.65
C ALA A 229 6.79 16.23 -14.71
N THR A 230 7.01 15.51 -15.79
CA THR A 230 8.25 14.75 -16.02
C THR A 230 9.47 15.66 -16.05
N ALA A 231 9.40 16.78 -16.80
CA ALA A 231 10.49 17.75 -16.89
C ALA A 231 10.82 18.40 -15.54
N ALA A 232 9.80 18.76 -14.74
CA ALA A 232 9.99 19.33 -13.41
C ALA A 232 10.70 18.35 -12.45
N LEU A 233 10.33 17.07 -12.47
CA LEU A 233 10.99 16.04 -11.67
C LEU A 233 12.44 15.80 -12.12
N GLN A 234 12.68 15.72 -13.43
CA GLN A 234 14.03 15.53 -13.98
C GLN A 234 14.95 16.72 -13.65
N ALA A 235 14.44 17.96 -13.75
CA ALA A 235 15.17 19.16 -13.36
C ALA A 235 15.54 19.17 -11.85
N ALA A 236 14.75 18.51 -11.00
CA ALA A 236 15.04 18.33 -9.59
C ALA A 236 15.97 17.12 -9.29
N GLY A 237 16.46 16.43 -10.32
CA GLY A 237 17.41 15.32 -10.18
C GLY A 237 16.76 13.93 -10.02
N PHE A 238 15.46 13.79 -10.30
CA PHE A 238 14.81 12.49 -10.31
C PHE A 238 14.99 11.74 -11.63
N GLN A 239 15.12 10.44 -11.54
CA GLN A 239 14.87 9.53 -12.65
C GLN A 239 13.39 9.12 -12.60
N VAL A 240 12.61 9.57 -13.57
CA VAL A 240 11.14 9.36 -13.59
C VAL A 240 10.80 8.04 -14.25
N ASP A 241 10.08 7.18 -13.55
CA ASP A 241 9.50 5.97 -14.12
C ASP A 241 8.19 6.32 -14.84
N TYR A 242 7.33 7.10 -14.18
CA TYR A 242 6.12 7.69 -14.77
C TYR A 242 5.65 8.92 -13.98
N ALA A 243 4.98 9.86 -14.68
CA ALA A 243 4.20 10.96 -14.12
C ALA A 243 2.96 11.11 -15.00
N VAL A 244 1.81 10.58 -14.59
CA VAL A 244 0.65 10.36 -15.47
C VAL A 244 -0.68 10.71 -14.82
N LEU A 245 -1.67 11.04 -15.67
CA LEU A 245 -3.07 11.15 -15.27
C LEU A 245 -3.83 9.89 -15.69
N ARG A 246 -4.66 9.37 -14.79
CA ARG A 246 -5.52 8.20 -15.02
C ARG A 246 -6.93 8.45 -14.48
N THR A 247 -7.88 7.59 -14.86
CA THR A 247 -9.16 7.50 -14.15
C THR A 247 -8.94 6.85 -12.77
N PRO A 248 -9.91 6.94 -11.86
CA PRO A 248 -9.81 6.22 -10.56
C PRO A 248 -9.59 4.71 -10.71
N GLU A 249 -10.02 4.11 -11.82
CA GLU A 249 -9.82 2.69 -12.15
C GLU A 249 -8.50 2.41 -12.89
N LEU A 250 -7.61 3.42 -12.97
CA LEU A 250 -6.29 3.37 -13.62
C LEU A 250 -6.32 3.22 -15.15
N ALA A 251 -7.48 3.38 -15.78
CA ALA A 251 -7.59 3.45 -17.24
C ALA A 251 -7.06 4.79 -17.78
N GLU A 252 -6.77 4.81 -19.08
CA GLU A 252 -6.49 6.06 -19.77
C GLU A 252 -7.73 6.97 -19.74
N PRO A 253 -7.60 8.25 -19.33
CA PRO A 253 -8.76 9.13 -19.24
C PRO A 253 -9.28 9.49 -20.62
N THR A 254 -10.60 9.34 -20.78
CA THR A 254 -11.35 9.93 -21.88
C THR A 254 -11.76 11.38 -21.55
N PHE A 255 -12.18 12.18 -22.54
CA PHE A 255 -12.49 13.60 -22.33
C PHE A 255 -13.82 13.88 -21.59
N ASP A 256 -14.57 12.87 -21.21
CA ASP A 256 -16.00 12.97 -20.86
C ASP A 256 -16.28 13.37 -19.39
N GLY A 257 -15.31 13.93 -18.69
CA GLY A 257 -15.47 14.28 -17.27
C GLY A 257 -15.28 13.08 -16.34
N GLY A 258 -15.39 13.29 -15.05
CA GLY A 258 -15.17 12.28 -14.02
C GLY A 258 -13.88 12.53 -13.24
N GLY A 259 -13.74 11.82 -12.11
CA GLY A 259 -12.57 11.93 -11.24
C GLY A 259 -11.28 11.57 -11.98
N ARG A 260 -10.21 12.14 -11.49
CA ARG A 260 -8.84 11.86 -11.99
C ARG A 260 -7.93 11.50 -10.82
N VAL A 261 -6.90 10.75 -11.14
CA VAL A 261 -5.77 10.53 -10.25
C VAL A 261 -4.48 10.85 -10.99
N ALA A 262 -3.70 11.76 -10.41
CA ALA A 262 -2.31 11.97 -10.80
C ALA A 262 -1.44 10.97 -10.04
N LEU A 263 -0.56 10.27 -10.74
CA LEU A 263 0.32 9.26 -10.17
C LEU A 263 1.77 9.53 -10.60
N ILE A 264 2.67 9.49 -9.64
CA ILE A 264 4.11 9.64 -9.88
C ILE A 264 4.86 8.47 -9.25
N ALA A 265 5.80 7.90 -10.01
CA ALA A 265 6.88 7.07 -9.50
C ALA A 265 8.21 7.58 -10.04
N ALA A 266 9.14 7.84 -9.15
CA ALA A 266 10.45 8.37 -9.53
C ALA A 266 11.52 7.96 -8.51
N ARG A 267 12.79 7.88 -8.97
CA ARG A 267 13.95 7.60 -8.14
C ARG A 267 14.74 8.87 -7.86
N LEU A 268 15.08 9.09 -6.59
CA LEU A 268 16.02 10.12 -6.17
C LEU A 268 17.26 9.42 -5.59
N GLY A 269 18.36 9.44 -6.32
CA GLY A 269 19.48 8.55 -6.05
C GLY A 269 19.05 7.08 -6.15
N THR A 270 19.24 6.31 -5.07
CA THR A 270 18.84 4.90 -5.00
C THR A 270 17.43 4.68 -4.47
N THR A 271 16.78 5.73 -3.95
CA THR A 271 15.46 5.62 -3.31
C THR A 271 14.34 5.82 -4.31
N ARG A 272 13.51 4.81 -4.51
CA ARG A 272 12.30 4.90 -5.31
C ARG A 272 11.13 5.38 -4.47
N LEU A 273 10.50 6.45 -4.89
CA LEU A 273 9.37 7.10 -4.24
C LEU A 273 8.14 7.03 -5.14
N ILE A 274 6.98 6.84 -4.52
CA ILE A 274 5.68 6.90 -5.18
C ILE A 274 4.76 7.84 -4.41
N ASP A 275 3.89 8.51 -5.14
CA ASP A 275 2.84 9.35 -4.57
C ASP A 275 1.70 9.54 -5.58
N ASN A 276 0.55 9.99 -5.10
CA ASN A 276 -0.61 10.24 -5.95
C ASN A 276 -1.51 11.32 -5.36
N LEU A 277 -2.42 11.83 -6.20
CA LEU A 277 -3.44 12.81 -5.83
C LEU A 277 -4.70 12.56 -6.64
N GLU A 278 -5.81 12.26 -5.96
CA GLU A 278 -7.17 12.20 -6.56
C GLU A 278 -7.79 13.61 -6.61
N PHE A 279 -8.56 13.93 -7.66
CA PHE A 279 -9.29 15.19 -7.84
C PHE A 279 -10.40 15.10 -8.89
#